data_d4a35f8b4393df91609620dd0d5eb01b
#
_entry.id   d4a35f8b4393df91609620dd0d5eb01b
#
_cell.length_a   1.000
_cell.length_b   1.000
_cell.length_c   1.000
_cell.angle_alpha   90.00
_cell.angle_beta   90.00
_cell.angle_gamma   90.00
#
_symmetry.space_group_name_H-M   'P 1'
#
loop_
_entity.id
_entity.type
_entity.pdbx_description
1 polymer ?
#
loop_
_entity_poly.entity_id
_entity_poly.type
_entity_poly.pdbx_seq_one_letter_code
_entity_poly.pdbx_strand_id
1 'polypeptide(L)'
;MKYIESFTDGMHINGIYLCKTRTIALTKNGKEYGNLTLQDKTGQIEGKIWDLGSPAIRDFDAMDFVEVDALVTVFNGANQLNIRRIQRADKGQYDERDYFPTTPMDIEEMKKEVHALVDTISDPYLKQLLKRFFDDEGFMHVFSLHSAAKSVHHGFIGGLLQHSLSVAKICSLMAGHYGKDMVNRDLLVTGALLHDIGKTKELSGFPTNEY
;
A
#
# COMPACT_ATOMS: atom_id res chain seq x y z
N MET A 1 0.88 -14.35 11.24
CA MET A 1 1.11 -14.68 9.81
C MET A 1 2.59 -14.97 9.60
N LYS A 2 2.96 -15.90 8.69
CA LYS A 2 4.34 -16.08 8.24
C LYS A 2 4.53 -15.28 6.95
N TYR A 3 5.58 -14.48 6.89
CA TYR A 3 5.87 -13.65 5.71
C TYR A 3 6.66 -14.40 4.65
N ILE A 4 6.45 -14.03 3.39
CA ILE A 4 7.02 -14.69 2.20
C ILE A 4 8.56 -14.74 2.25
N GLU A 5 9.21 -13.68 2.75
CA GLU A 5 10.67 -13.63 2.89
C GLU A 5 11.24 -14.75 3.78
N SER A 6 10.43 -15.29 4.69
CA SER A 6 10.82 -16.34 5.63
C SER A 6 10.59 -17.76 5.09
N PHE A 7 10.08 -17.92 3.88
CA PHE A 7 9.72 -19.22 3.33
C PHE A 7 10.95 -20.02 2.92
N THR A 8 10.99 -21.27 3.34
CA THR A 8 12.04 -22.23 2.98
C THR A 8 11.43 -23.51 2.43
N ASP A 9 12.19 -24.22 1.61
CA ASP A 9 11.76 -25.51 1.03
C ASP A 9 11.28 -26.49 2.10
N GLY A 10 10.19 -27.19 1.80
CA GLY A 10 9.54 -28.15 2.71
C GLY A 10 8.69 -27.50 3.81
N MET A 11 8.65 -26.17 3.93
CA MET A 11 7.82 -25.48 4.92
C MET A 11 6.34 -25.61 4.57
N HIS A 12 5.53 -26.01 5.55
CA HIS A 12 4.07 -25.93 5.46
C HIS A 12 3.59 -24.56 5.94
N ILE A 13 2.79 -23.90 5.13
CA ILE A 13 2.23 -22.58 5.43
C ILE A 13 0.71 -22.63 5.52
N ASN A 14 0.18 -21.88 6.46
CA ASN A 14 -1.25 -21.57 6.55
C ASN A 14 -1.34 -20.08 6.92
N GLY A 15 -1.99 -19.29 6.06
CA GLY A 15 -2.09 -17.85 6.26
C GLY A 15 -2.91 -17.16 5.19
N ILE A 16 -3.17 -15.87 5.40
CA ILE A 16 -3.88 -15.04 4.42
C ILE A 16 -2.86 -14.26 3.61
N TYR A 17 -3.03 -14.23 2.29
CA TYR A 17 -2.17 -13.53 1.32
C TYR A 17 -3.05 -12.81 0.30
N LEU A 18 -2.53 -11.73 -0.31
CA LEU A 18 -3.19 -11.07 -1.44
C LEU A 18 -2.93 -11.87 -2.72
N CYS A 19 -3.99 -12.27 -3.42
CA CYS A 19 -3.90 -12.88 -4.75
C CYS A 19 -3.76 -11.79 -5.82
N LYS A 20 -2.52 -11.43 -6.19
CA LYS A 20 -2.28 -10.40 -7.24
C LYS A 20 -2.80 -10.81 -8.60
N THR A 21 -2.53 -12.05 -8.99
CA THR A 21 -2.92 -12.59 -10.30
C THR A 21 -3.44 -14.01 -10.15
N ARG A 22 -4.40 -14.36 -10.99
CA ARG A 22 -4.94 -15.71 -11.14
C ARG A 22 -5.09 -16.01 -12.62
N THR A 23 -4.47 -17.10 -13.07
CA THR A 23 -4.59 -17.59 -14.44
C THR A 23 -4.75 -19.11 -14.42
N ILE A 24 -5.42 -19.65 -15.45
CA ILE A 24 -5.46 -21.08 -15.69
C ILE A 24 -4.48 -21.39 -16.82
N ALA A 25 -3.64 -22.38 -16.64
CA ALA A 25 -2.65 -22.81 -17.61
C ALA A 25 -2.76 -24.33 -17.84
N LEU A 26 -2.17 -24.81 -18.93
CA LEU A 26 -2.14 -26.22 -19.26
C LEU A 26 -0.76 -26.82 -18.97
N THR A 27 -0.74 -27.99 -18.36
CA THR A 27 0.47 -28.80 -18.27
C THR A 27 0.84 -29.35 -19.65
N LYS A 28 2.06 -29.90 -19.79
CA LYS A 28 2.50 -30.61 -21.03
C LYS A 28 1.57 -31.75 -21.44
N ASN A 29 0.83 -32.30 -20.50
CA ASN A 29 -0.12 -33.42 -20.73
C ASN A 29 -1.57 -32.93 -20.93
N GLY A 30 -1.79 -31.60 -21.10
CA GLY A 30 -3.10 -31.01 -21.35
C GLY A 30 -4.01 -30.89 -20.11
N LYS A 31 -3.50 -31.17 -18.89
CA LYS A 31 -4.26 -30.97 -17.65
C LYS A 31 -4.22 -29.50 -17.23
N GLU A 32 -5.36 -28.92 -16.92
CA GLU A 32 -5.46 -27.57 -16.37
C GLU A 32 -4.91 -27.49 -14.95
N TYR A 33 -4.26 -26.37 -14.65
CA TYR A 33 -3.83 -26.01 -13.30
C TYR A 33 -3.96 -24.51 -13.08
N GLY A 34 -4.17 -24.11 -11.82
CA GLY A 34 -4.18 -22.70 -11.42
C GLY A 34 -2.77 -22.19 -11.20
N ASN A 35 -2.47 -21.03 -11.80
CA ASN A 35 -1.24 -20.28 -11.58
C ASN A 35 -1.57 -18.97 -10.92
N LEU A 36 -1.00 -18.72 -9.73
CA LEU A 36 -1.26 -17.54 -8.91
C LEU A 36 0.04 -16.80 -8.63
N THR A 37 -0.08 -15.49 -8.41
CA THR A 37 0.94 -14.71 -7.71
C THR A 37 0.33 -14.26 -6.39
N LEU A 38 0.90 -14.71 -5.28
CA LEU A 38 0.52 -14.28 -3.93
C LEU A 38 1.49 -13.23 -3.41
N GLN A 39 1.00 -12.28 -2.63
CA GLN A 39 1.77 -11.16 -2.11
C GLN A 39 1.52 -10.94 -0.62
N ASP A 40 2.57 -10.54 0.08
CA ASP A 40 2.53 -9.82 1.35
C ASP A 40 3.48 -8.61 1.31
N LYS A 41 3.65 -7.88 2.40
CA LYS A 41 4.53 -6.69 2.46
C LYS A 41 6.01 -6.97 2.24
N THR A 42 6.43 -8.25 2.33
CA THR A 42 7.84 -8.66 2.21
C THR A 42 8.19 -9.14 0.80
N GLY A 43 7.18 -9.50 -0.02
CA GLY A 43 7.44 -9.92 -1.38
C GLY A 43 6.26 -10.62 -2.06
N GLN A 44 6.60 -11.27 -3.17
CA GLN A 44 5.66 -12.05 -3.98
C GLN A 44 6.18 -13.47 -4.16
N ILE A 45 5.26 -14.44 -4.30
CA ILE A 45 5.57 -15.84 -4.55
C ILE A 45 4.57 -16.45 -5.53
N GLU A 46 5.05 -17.30 -6.42
CA GLU A 46 4.17 -18.09 -7.27
C GLU A 46 3.49 -19.21 -6.49
N GLY A 47 2.21 -19.44 -6.78
CA GLY A 47 1.42 -20.56 -6.26
C GLY A 47 0.83 -21.39 -7.39
N LYS A 48 0.84 -22.72 -7.23
CA LYS A 48 0.25 -23.66 -8.17
C LYS A 48 -0.87 -24.46 -7.49
N ILE A 49 -2.01 -24.54 -8.18
CA ILE A 49 -3.15 -25.39 -7.82
C ILE A 49 -3.23 -26.50 -8.86
N TRP A 50 -2.77 -27.70 -8.53
CA TRP A 50 -2.70 -28.80 -9.47
C TRP A 50 -4.02 -29.53 -9.68
N ASP A 51 -4.98 -29.36 -8.77
CA ASP A 51 -6.31 -29.98 -8.83
C ASP A 51 -7.39 -28.92 -8.60
N LEU A 52 -7.81 -28.28 -9.69
CA LEU A 52 -8.86 -27.25 -9.68
C LEU A 52 -10.25 -27.78 -9.31
N GLY A 53 -10.49 -29.10 -9.47
CA GLY A 53 -11.74 -29.75 -9.11
C GLY A 53 -11.87 -30.14 -7.64
N SER A 54 -10.82 -29.95 -6.84
CA SER A 54 -10.86 -30.28 -5.41
C SER A 54 -11.86 -29.39 -4.66
N PRO A 55 -12.71 -29.94 -3.77
CA PRO A 55 -13.61 -29.18 -2.93
C PRO A 55 -12.89 -28.25 -1.94
N ALA A 56 -11.59 -28.41 -1.75
CA ALA A 56 -10.74 -27.53 -0.95
C ALA A 56 -10.33 -26.24 -1.68
N ILE A 57 -10.57 -26.18 -2.99
CA ILE A 57 -10.35 -24.99 -3.82
C ILE A 57 -11.69 -24.30 -3.99
N ARG A 58 -11.91 -23.26 -3.19
CA ARG A 58 -13.15 -22.47 -3.23
C ARG A 58 -12.98 -21.27 -4.16
N ASP A 59 -14.08 -20.58 -4.44
CA ASP A 59 -14.11 -19.45 -5.35
C ASP A 59 -13.41 -18.22 -4.78
N PHE A 60 -12.59 -17.56 -5.61
CA PHE A 60 -11.89 -16.32 -5.34
C PHE A 60 -11.44 -15.71 -6.67
N ASP A 61 -11.14 -14.40 -6.67
CA ASP A 61 -10.67 -13.67 -7.84
C ASP A 61 -9.27 -13.07 -7.63
N ALA A 62 -8.67 -12.57 -8.70
CA ALA A 62 -7.50 -11.71 -8.59
C ALA A 62 -7.86 -10.48 -7.76
N MET A 63 -6.91 -9.99 -6.97
CA MET A 63 -7.03 -8.90 -6.01
C MET A 63 -7.87 -9.22 -4.75
N ASP A 64 -8.30 -10.48 -4.57
CA ASP A 64 -8.86 -10.92 -3.28
C ASP A 64 -7.76 -11.27 -2.27
N PHE A 65 -8.10 -11.07 -0.99
CA PHE A 65 -7.35 -11.67 0.11
C PHE A 65 -7.81 -13.12 0.28
N VAL A 66 -6.86 -14.05 0.27
CA VAL A 66 -7.14 -15.48 0.26
C VAL A 66 -6.44 -16.21 1.41
N GLU A 67 -7.19 -17.03 2.13
CA GLU A 67 -6.63 -17.98 3.07
C GLU A 67 -6.07 -19.16 2.30
N VAL A 68 -4.79 -19.46 2.51
CA VAL A 68 -4.03 -20.45 1.76
C VAL A 68 -3.41 -21.48 2.71
N ASP A 69 -3.57 -22.75 2.37
CA ASP A 69 -2.84 -23.86 2.95
C ASP A 69 -1.97 -24.48 1.83
N ALA A 70 -0.65 -24.44 2.00
CA ALA A 70 0.28 -24.83 0.97
C ALA A 70 1.60 -25.37 1.52
N LEU A 71 2.29 -26.13 0.68
CA LEU A 71 3.67 -26.57 0.89
C LEU A 71 4.61 -25.68 0.05
N VAL A 72 5.65 -25.15 0.65
CA VAL A 72 6.73 -24.47 -0.07
C VAL A 72 7.59 -25.53 -0.76
N THR A 73 7.84 -25.35 -2.04
CA THR A 73 8.70 -26.21 -2.87
C THR A 73 9.66 -25.33 -3.66
N VAL A 74 10.79 -25.88 -4.08
CA VAL A 74 11.73 -25.19 -4.96
C VAL A 74 11.55 -25.67 -6.40
N PHE A 75 11.34 -24.73 -7.31
CA PHE A 75 11.29 -25.00 -8.74
C PHE A 75 12.18 -23.99 -9.48
N ASN A 76 13.09 -24.50 -10.32
CA ASN A 76 14.09 -23.68 -11.04
C ASN A 76 14.88 -22.71 -10.15
N GLY A 77 15.20 -23.12 -8.92
CA GLY A 77 15.96 -22.31 -7.96
C GLY A 77 15.15 -21.23 -7.22
N ALA A 78 13.84 -21.15 -7.43
CA ALA A 78 12.95 -20.22 -6.73
C ALA A 78 11.92 -20.97 -5.88
N ASN A 79 11.55 -20.38 -4.73
CA ASN A 79 10.45 -20.88 -3.92
C ASN A 79 9.12 -20.73 -4.66
N GLN A 80 8.28 -21.75 -4.56
CA GLN A 80 6.94 -21.81 -5.14
C GLN A 80 6.00 -22.50 -4.16
N LEU A 81 4.73 -22.12 -4.14
CA LEU A 81 3.71 -22.76 -3.30
C LEU A 81 2.97 -23.84 -4.06
N ASN A 82 2.94 -25.03 -3.49
CA ASN A 82 2.02 -26.08 -3.89
C ASN A 82 0.75 -25.97 -3.03
N ILE A 83 -0.29 -25.36 -3.58
CA ILE A 83 -1.51 -24.98 -2.85
C ILE A 83 -2.45 -26.18 -2.79
N ARG A 84 -2.84 -26.56 -1.57
CA ARG A 84 -3.77 -27.66 -1.30
C ARG A 84 -5.18 -27.18 -0.96
N ARG A 85 -5.27 -26.02 -0.29
CA ARG A 85 -6.53 -25.36 0.05
C ARG A 85 -6.40 -23.86 -0.18
N ILE A 86 -7.43 -23.27 -0.74
CA ILE A 86 -7.56 -21.83 -0.90
C ILE A 86 -9.02 -21.43 -0.85
N GLN A 87 -9.29 -20.32 -0.20
CA GLN A 87 -10.61 -19.69 -0.15
C GLN A 87 -10.46 -18.19 0.07
N ARG A 88 -11.46 -17.41 -0.31
CA ARG A 88 -11.52 -15.97 0.00
C ARG A 88 -11.54 -15.79 1.52
N ALA A 89 -10.75 -14.85 2.03
CA ALA A 89 -10.77 -14.44 3.42
C ALA A 89 -11.88 -13.41 3.67
N ASP A 90 -12.51 -13.46 4.84
CA ASP A 90 -13.52 -12.49 5.23
C ASP A 90 -12.87 -11.16 5.67
N LYS A 91 -13.58 -10.05 5.42
CA LYS A 91 -13.16 -8.74 5.91
C LYS A 91 -13.04 -8.76 7.44
N GLY A 92 -11.91 -8.25 7.94
CA GLY A 92 -11.59 -8.22 9.37
C GLY A 92 -10.70 -9.38 9.85
N GLN A 93 -10.43 -10.39 9.01
CA GLN A 93 -9.47 -11.45 9.32
C GLN A 93 -8.02 -11.07 9.01
N TYR A 94 -7.79 -9.94 8.35
CA TYR A 94 -6.48 -9.47 7.92
C TYR A 94 -6.36 -7.96 8.07
N ASP A 95 -5.13 -7.48 8.19
CA ASP A 95 -4.76 -6.06 8.15
C ASP A 95 -4.07 -5.77 6.82
N GLU A 96 -4.62 -4.86 6.03
CA GLU A 96 -4.08 -4.52 4.71
C GLU A 96 -2.61 -4.06 4.76
N ARG A 97 -2.18 -3.49 5.88
CA ARG A 97 -0.77 -3.09 6.11
C ARG A 97 0.22 -4.26 6.07
N ASP A 98 -0.25 -5.50 6.21
CA ASP A 98 0.59 -6.69 6.10
C ASP A 98 0.83 -7.15 4.65
N TYR A 99 0.17 -6.52 3.68
CA TYR A 99 0.23 -6.93 2.27
C TYR A 99 0.83 -5.89 1.34
N PHE A 100 1.01 -4.65 1.82
CA PHE A 100 1.55 -3.55 1.03
C PHE A 100 2.73 -2.90 1.76
N PRO A 101 3.72 -2.40 1.02
CA PRO A 101 4.73 -1.54 1.61
C PRO A 101 4.05 -0.39 2.36
N THR A 102 4.56 -0.08 3.54
CA THR A 102 4.05 1.00 4.39
C THR A 102 5.19 1.94 4.76
N THR A 103 4.90 3.22 4.95
CA THR A 103 5.88 4.17 5.47
C THR A 103 6.53 3.63 6.75
N PRO A 104 7.85 3.77 6.92
CA PRO A 104 8.51 3.44 8.18
C PRO A 104 8.25 4.49 9.27
N MET A 105 7.65 5.64 8.92
CA MET A 105 7.34 6.72 9.86
C MET A 105 6.00 6.48 10.55
N ASP A 106 5.87 6.98 11.77
CA ASP A 106 4.60 6.95 12.49
C ASP A 106 3.59 7.91 11.84
N ILE A 107 2.46 7.37 11.38
CA ILE A 107 1.42 8.14 10.68
C ILE A 107 0.79 9.18 11.61
N GLU A 108 0.56 8.85 12.89
CA GLU A 108 -0.06 9.78 13.82
C GLU A 108 0.90 10.95 14.17
N GLU A 109 2.19 10.68 14.28
CA GLU A 109 3.18 11.74 14.44
C GLU A 109 3.26 12.63 13.20
N MET A 110 3.25 12.07 12.00
CA MET A 110 3.21 12.87 10.77
C MET A 110 1.97 13.76 10.67
N LYS A 111 0.79 13.28 11.10
CA LYS A 111 -0.44 14.10 11.18
C LYS A 111 -0.26 15.27 12.13
N LYS A 112 0.30 15.03 13.33
CA LYS A 112 0.60 16.12 14.29
C LYS A 112 1.56 17.13 13.70
N GLU A 113 2.58 16.69 12.97
CA GLU A 113 3.52 17.58 12.32
C GLU A 113 2.88 18.43 11.21
N VAL A 114 1.91 17.89 10.45
CA VAL A 114 1.12 18.66 9.49
C VAL A 114 0.34 19.76 10.22
N HIS A 115 -0.38 19.42 11.29
CA HIS A 115 -1.12 20.41 12.09
C HIS A 115 -0.18 21.47 12.69
N ALA A 116 0.98 21.07 13.19
CA ALA A 116 1.99 22.00 13.71
C ALA A 116 2.46 22.99 12.63
N LEU A 117 2.70 22.52 11.39
CA LEU A 117 3.03 23.39 10.26
C LEU A 117 1.88 24.34 9.91
N VAL A 118 0.65 23.86 9.85
CA VAL A 118 -0.56 24.67 9.61
C VAL A 118 -0.67 25.77 10.65
N ASP A 119 -0.38 25.48 11.91
CA ASP A 119 -0.45 26.47 12.98
C ASP A 119 0.59 27.58 12.87
N THR A 120 1.71 27.33 12.19
CA THR A 120 2.74 28.35 11.92
C THR A 120 2.35 29.34 10.80
N ILE A 121 1.29 29.07 10.04
CA ILE A 121 0.83 29.97 8.97
C ILE A 121 0.20 31.21 9.58
N SER A 122 0.69 32.39 9.19
CA SER A 122 0.25 33.69 9.69
C SER A 122 -0.92 34.26 8.89
N ASP A 123 -0.96 33.99 7.57
CA ASP A 123 -2.06 34.39 6.69
C ASP A 123 -3.36 33.68 7.07
N PRO A 124 -4.41 34.43 7.49
CA PRO A 124 -5.64 33.81 7.99
C PRO A 124 -6.42 33.04 6.92
N TYR A 125 -6.34 33.44 5.65
CA TYR A 125 -7.06 32.79 4.55
C TYR A 125 -6.37 31.47 4.18
N LEU A 126 -5.04 31.47 4.08
CA LEU A 126 -4.27 30.25 3.81
C LEU A 126 -4.39 29.28 4.97
N LYS A 127 -4.33 29.77 6.21
CA LYS A 127 -4.55 28.94 7.41
C LYS A 127 -5.94 28.31 7.43
N GLN A 128 -6.97 29.09 7.13
CA GLN A 128 -8.34 28.58 7.05
C GLN A 128 -8.51 27.53 5.93
N LEU A 129 -7.88 27.77 4.78
CA LEU A 129 -7.89 26.82 3.67
C LEU A 129 -7.28 25.46 4.11
N LEU A 130 -6.09 25.48 4.69
CA LEU A 130 -5.41 24.26 5.17
C LEU A 130 -6.24 23.53 6.23
N LYS A 131 -6.82 24.25 7.18
CA LYS A 131 -7.68 23.68 8.22
C LYS A 131 -8.92 22.99 7.65
N ARG A 132 -9.51 23.49 6.57
CA ARG A 132 -10.65 22.83 5.91
C ARG A 132 -10.32 21.44 5.36
N PHE A 133 -9.07 21.20 4.98
CA PHE A 133 -8.62 19.87 4.54
C PHE A 133 -8.16 19.03 5.74
N PHE A 134 -7.23 19.52 6.53
CA PHE A 134 -6.50 18.70 7.49
C PHE A 134 -7.23 18.52 8.84
N ASP A 135 -8.21 19.39 9.18
CA ASP A 135 -9.11 19.17 10.32
C ASP A 135 -10.33 18.28 9.96
N ASP A 136 -10.56 18.00 8.66
CA ASP A 136 -11.58 17.04 8.24
C ASP A 136 -11.05 15.60 8.44
N GLU A 137 -11.67 14.89 9.39
CA GLU A 137 -11.26 13.52 9.74
C GLU A 137 -11.35 12.55 8.57
N GLY A 138 -12.37 12.69 7.71
CA GLY A 138 -12.56 11.84 6.54
C GLY A 138 -11.46 12.05 5.50
N PHE A 139 -11.15 13.32 5.18
CA PHE A 139 -10.04 13.65 4.28
C PHE A 139 -8.71 13.21 4.86
N MET A 140 -8.42 13.55 6.12
CA MET A 140 -7.16 13.18 6.76
C MET A 140 -6.96 11.66 6.82
N HIS A 141 -8.03 10.90 7.07
CA HIS A 141 -7.96 9.45 7.03
C HIS A 141 -7.52 8.93 5.66
N VAL A 142 -8.19 9.36 4.58
CA VAL A 142 -7.83 8.96 3.21
C VAL A 142 -6.42 9.43 2.87
N PHE A 143 -6.10 10.71 3.09
CA PHE A 143 -4.82 11.33 2.77
C PHE A 143 -3.64 10.64 3.48
N SER A 144 -3.83 10.27 4.74
CA SER A 144 -2.78 9.66 5.56
C SER A 144 -2.47 8.20 5.22
N LEU A 145 -3.38 7.50 4.56
CA LEU A 145 -3.18 6.11 4.14
C LEU A 145 -2.86 5.96 2.65
N HIS A 146 -3.05 7.03 1.88
CA HIS A 146 -2.88 7.00 0.42
C HIS A 146 -1.41 6.96 0.01
N SER A 147 -1.14 6.36 -1.16
CA SER A 147 0.16 6.47 -1.83
C SER A 147 0.28 7.80 -2.59
N ALA A 148 1.51 8.28 -2.77
CA ALA A 148 1.77 9.44 -3.62
C ALA A 148 1.94 9.06 -5.11
N ALA A 149 2.16 7.77 -5.41
CA ALA A 149 2.38 7.27 -6.76
C ALA A 149 2.03 5.79 -6.88
N LYS A 150 1.88 5.30 -8.11
CA LYS A 150 1.56 3.89 -8.39
C LYS A 150 2.65 2.91 -7.91
N SER A 151 3.93 3.20 -8.11
CA SER A 151 5.02 2.24 -7.84
C SER A 151 6.36 2.83 -7.44
N VAL A 152 6.66 4.08 -7.78
CA VAL A 152 7.95 4.74 -7.53
C VAL A 152 7.66 6.00 -6.70
N HIS A 153 8.61 6.45 -5.88
CA HIS A 153 8.46 7.66 -5.04
C HIS A 153 7.21 7.65 -4.15
N HIS A 154 7.31 7.05 -2.99
CA HIS A 154 6.22 6.99 -2.01
C HIS A 154 4.98 6.21 -2.48
N GLY A 155 5.17 5.17 -3.34
CA GLY A 155 4.12 4.23 -3.79
C GLY A 155 3.75 3.19 -2.71
N PHE A 156 3.52 3.64 -1.47
CA PHE A 156 3.23 2.79 -0.31
C PHE A 156 2.19 3.46 0.60
N ILE A 157 1.61 2.70 1.51
CA ILE A 157 0.65 3.23 2.51
C ILE A 157 1.33 4.31 3.35
N GLY A 158 0.69 5.49 3.44
CA GLY A 158 1.25 6.66 4.12
C GLY A 158 2.19 7.50 3.27
N GLY A 159 2.41 7.09 2.00
CA GLY A 159 3.35 7.75 1.10
C GLY A 159 2.97 9.18 0.76
N LEU A 160 1.68 9.47 0.55
CA LEU A 160 1.19 10.82 0.22
C LEU A 160 1.38 11.79 1.38
N LEU A 161 1.05 11.37 2.59
CA LEU A 161 1.29 12.18 3.81
C LEU A 161 2.78 12.44 4.01
N GLN A 162 3.62 11.39 3.93
CA GLN A 162 5.07 11.51 4.09
C GLN A 162 5.70 12.44 3.05
N HIS A 163 5.29 12.30 1.78
CA HIS A 163 5.75 13.14 0.69
C HIS A 163 5.40 14.61 0.91
N SER A 164 4.11 14.92 1.10
CA SER A 164 3.63 16.28 1.27
C SER A 164 4.24 16.97 2.49
N LEU A 165 4.37 16.24 3.61
CA LEU A 165 5.03 16.75 4.83
C LEU A 165 6.52 17.04 4.57
N SER A 166 7.24 16.15 3.89
CA SER A 166 8.65 16.33 3.56
C SER A 166 8.86 17.53 2.66
N VAL A 167 8.06 17.70 1.62
CA VAL A 167 8.12 18.87 0.72
C VAL A 167 7.83 20.14 1.50
N ALA A 168 6.80 20.15 2.36
CA ALA A 168 6.43 21.34 3.15
C ALA A 168 7.53 21.75 4.14
N LYS A 169 8.22 20.78 4.79
CA LYS A 169 9.37 21.04 5.66
C LYS A 169 10.53 21.67 4.89
N ILE A 170 10.88 21.13 3.73
CA ILE A 170 11.93 21.67 2.85
C ILE A 170 11.55 23.09 2.40
N CYS A 171 10.33 23.29 1.94
CA CYS A 171 9.82 24.60 1.54
C CYS A 171 9.88 25.63 2.68
N SER A 172 9.52 25.23 3.90
CA SER A 172 9.62 26.10 5.08
C SER A 172 11.08 26.50 5.38
N LEU A 173 12.01 25.54 5.29
CA LEU A 173 13.44 25.80 5.47
C LEU A 173 13.98 26.75 4.40
N MET A 174 13.65 26.51 3.13
CA MET A 174 14.08 27.34 2.00
C MET A 174 13.54 28.76 2.10
N ALA A 175 12.27 28.92 2.48
CA ALA A 175 11.69 30.26 2.70
C ALA A 175 12.42 31.03 3.82
N GLY A 176 12.86 30.34 4.88
CA GLY A 176 13.69 30.94 5.93
C GLY A 176 15.08 31.36 5.41
N HIS A 177 15.66 30.57 4.52
CA HIS A 177 16.97 30.88 3.92
C HIS A 177 16.94 32.10 3.00
N TYR A 178 15.95 32.18 2.09
CA TYR A 178 15.83 33.31 1.16
C TYR A 178 15.26 34.58 1.76
N GLY A 179 14.52 34.45 2.87
CA GLY A 179 13.90 35.55 3.56
C GLY A 179 12.56 35.99 2.96
N LYS A 180 11.78 36.69 3.78
CA LYS A 180 10.40 37.05 3.49
C LYS A 180 10.23 38.05 2.34
N ASP A 181 11.29 38.81 2.00
CA ASP A 181 11.26 39.77 0.90
C ASP A 181 11.33 39.10 -0.47
N MET A 182 11.85 37.88 -0.52
CA MET A 182 11.97 37.09 -1.76
C MET A 182 10.92 36.00 -1.88
N VAL A 183 10.51 35.39 -0.76
CA VAL A 183 9.62 34.23 -0.74
C VAL A 183 8.53 34.39 0.30
N ASN A 184 7.28 34.32 -0.13
CA ASN A 184 6.15 34.23 0.79
C ASN A 184 6.09 32.78 1.34
N ARG A 185 6.58 32.63 2.60
CA ARG A 185 6.65 31.31 3.27
C ARG A 185 5.26 30.66 3.40
N ASP A 186 4.25 31.45 3.80
CA ASP A 186 2.91 30.92 4.03
C ASP A 186 2.30 30.37 2.75
N LEU A 187 2.47 31.07 1.64
CA LEU A 187 2.01 30.61 0.33
C LEU A 187 2.79 29.36 -0.13
N LEU A 188 4.12 29.37 0.04
CA LEU A 188 4.99 28.25 -0.38
C LEU A 188 4.67 26.96 0.41
N VAL A 189 4.52 27.05 1.75
CA VAL A 189 4.18 25.89 2.60
C VAL A 189 2.75 25.41 2.32
N THR A 190 1.81 26.33 2.10
CA THR A 190 0.43 26.00 1.72
C THR A 190 0.42 25.24 0.39
N GLY A 191 1.11 25.74 -0.62
CA GLY A 191 1.24 25.05 -1.90
C GLY A 191 1.88 23.68 -1.76
N ALA A 192 2.92 23.56 -0.94
CA ALA A 192 3.60 22.29 -0.68
C ALA A 192 2.70 21.24 -0.01
N LEU A 193 1.85 21.63 0.93
CA LEU A 193 0.90 20.70 1.57
C LEU A 193 -0.25 20.30 0.64
N LEU A 194 -0.65 21.16 -0.30
CA LEU A 194 -1.82 20.94 -1.15
C LEU A 194 -1.51 20.42 -2.57
N HIS A 195 -0.24 20.46 -3.02
CA HIS A 195 0.09 20.21 -4.43
C HIS A 195 -0.39 18.86 -4.96
N ASP A 196 -0.42 17.86 -4.10
CA ASP A 196 -0.73 16.47 -4.45
C ASP A 196 -2.04 15.95 -3.81
N ILE A 197 -2.88 16.82 -3.21
CA ILE A 197 -4.14 16.36 -2.58
C ILE A 197 -5.07 15.67 -3.57
N GLY A 198 -4.99 16.00 -4.85
CA GLY A 198 -5.76 15.39 -5.93
C GLY A 198 -5.48 13.89 -6.10
N LYS A 199 -4.32 13.39 -5.66
CA LYS A 199 -3.96 11.98 -5.69
C LYS A 199 -4.98 11.09 -4.97
N THR A 200 -5.64 11.60 -3.93
CA THR A 200 -6.73 10.90 -3.23
C THR A 200 -7.95 10.59 -4.11
N LYS A 201 -8.03 11.17 -5.32
CA LYS A 201 -9.09 10.92 -6.31
C LYS A 201 -8.55 10.38 -7.63
N GLU A 202 -7.30 10.69 -7.95
CA GLU A 202 -6.63 10.27 -9.17
C GLU A 202 -6.21 8.80 -9.13
N LEU A 203 -5.69 8.36 -7.98
CA LEU A 203 -5.30 6.98 -7.74
C LEU A 203 -6.42 6.24 -7.00
N SER A 204 -6.66 4.99 -7.39
CA SER A 204 -7.45 4.09 -6.56
C SER A 204 -6.66 3.77 -5.27
N GLY A 205 -7.38 3.54 -4.17
CA GLY A 205 -6.76 3.04 -2.95
C GLY A 205 -6.16 1.64 -3.14
N PHE A 206 -5.34 1.19 -2.17
CA PHE A 206 -4.95 -0.20 -2.11
C PHE A 206 -6.20 -1.11 -2.01
N PRO A 207 -6.21 -2.30 -2.61
CA PRO A 207 -5.05 -3.05 -3.16
C PRO A 207 -4.64 -2.71 -4.60
N THR A 208 -5.44 -2.00 -5.38
CA THR A 208 -5.16 -1.76 -6.80
C THR A 208 -4.09 -0.72 -7.04
N ASN A 209 -4.18 0.41 -6.35
CA ASN A 209 -3.25 1.54 -6.46
C ASN A 209 -2.94 1.93 -7.92
N GLU A 210 -4.00 2.14 -8.73
CA GLU A 210 -3.92 2.45 -10.16
C GLU A 210 -4.66 3.76 -10.49
N TYR A 211 -4.28 4.39 -11.63
CA TYR A 211 -4.96 5.55 -12.19
C TYR A 211 -6.31 5.20 -12.80
#